data_d5512bbdc29f6e8ae4b2607437855a0f
#
_entry.id   d5512bbdc29f6e8ae4b2607437855a0f
#
_cell.length_a   1.000
_cell.length_b   1.000
_cell.length_c   1.000
_cell.angle_alpha   90.00
_cell.angle_beta   90.00
_cell.angle_gamma   90.00
#
_symmetry.space_group_name_H-M   'P 1'
#
loop_
_entity.id
_entity.type
_entity.pdbx_description
1 polymer ?
#
loop_
_entity_poly.entity_id
_entity_poly.type
_entity_poly.pdbx_seq_one_letter_code
_entity_poly.pdbx_strand_id
1 'polypeptide(L)'
;IQNSNGTVTGIYCHWDGYVEHNGKILASNYTTEAKVRELIALGDLSSLGETVGSRQNFDDPVKGTCVAYGRDRNETGVAAATFDSHIELTAVIGQEYDYLFTPGEGWSVAHGNAHVTLDEALVAETA
;
A
#
# COMPACT_ATOMS: atom_id res chain seq x y z
N ILE A 1 2.30 -0.58 -7.09
CA ILE A 1 1.56 -0.58 -8.35
C ILE A 1 2.45 -0.99 -9.51
N GLN A 2 1.94 -1.82 -10.39
CA GLN A 2 2.63 -2.21 -11.61
C GLN A 2 2.47 -1.13 -12.68
N ASN A 3 3.60 -0.69 -13.25
CA ASN A 3 3.62 0.33 -14.30
C ASN A 3 3.48 -0.33 -15.68
N SER A 4 3.11 0.47 -16.69
CA SER A 4 2.89 -0.03 -18.05
C SER A 4 4.15 -0.61 -18.71
N ASN A 5 5.33 -0.19 -18.26
CA ASN A 5 6.63 -0.72 -18.76
C ASN A 5 7.10 -1.97 -18.01
N GLY A 6 6.29 -2.54 -17.11
CA GLY A 6 6.63 -3.73 -16.33
C GLY A 6 7.36 -3.47 -15.03
N THR A 7 7.80 -2.24 -14.77
CA THR A 7 8.40 -1.90 -13.47
C THR A 7 7.32 -1.78 -12.39
N VAL A 8 7.74 -1.78 -11.13
CA VAL A 8 6.84 -1.70 -9.98
C VAL A 8 7.26 -0.57 -9.08
N THR A 9 6.33 0.31 -8.74
CA THR A 9 6.56 1.42 -7.81
C THR A 9 5.82 1.12 -6.51
N GLY A 10 6.50 1.26 -5.37
CA GLY A 10 5.91 0.91 -4.10
C GLY A 10 6.39 1.75 -2.94
N ILE A 11 5.67 1.58 -1.84
CA ILE A 11 5.95 2.23 -0.56
C ILE A 11 5.85 1.19 0.56
N TYR A 12 6.42 1.54 1.71
CA TYR A 12 6.34 0.78 2.94
C TYR A 12 5.20 1.32 3.82
N CYS A 13 4.47 0.44 4.50
CA CYS A 13 3.50 0.83 5.52
C CYS A 13 3.80 0.07 6.80
N HIS A 14 4.00 0.79 7.90
CA HIS A 14 4.50 0.21 9.15
C HIS A 14 3.44 -0.60 9.91
N TRP A 15 2.22 -0.09 10.04
CA TRP A 15 1.20 -0.69 10.90
C TRP A 15 0.12 -1.43 10.13
N ASP A 16 -0.35 -2.54 10.74
CA ASP A 16 -1.60 -3.23 10.41
C ASP A 16 -1.65 -3.78 8.98
N GLY A 17 -0.55 -4.35 8.50
CA GLY A 17 -0.44 -4.86 7.12
C GLY A 17 -1.31 -6.08 6.80
N TYR A 18 -1.93 -6.70 7.80
CA TYR A 18 -2.75 -7.89 7.61
C TYR A 18 -4.02 -7.61 6.79
N VAL A 19 -4.55 -8.67 6.17
CA VAL A 19 -5.62 -8.57 5.16
C VAL A 19 -6.90 -7.93 5.72
N GLU A 20 -7.25 -8.24 6.95
CA GLU A 20 -8.46 -7.74 7.61
C GLU A 20 -8.43 -6.24 7.90
N HIS A 21 -7.26 -5.62 7.89
CA HIS A 21 -7.11 -4.18 8.09
C HIS A 21 -6.67 -3.50 6.80
N ASN A 22 -5.39 -3.48 6.49
CA ASN A 22 -4.89 -2.78 5.30
C ASN A 22 -5.45 -3.37 4.00
N GLY A 23 -5.58 -4.69 3.92
CA GLY A 23 -6.17 -5.32 2.74
C GLY A 23 -7.60 -4.86 2.48
N LYS A 24 -8.42 -4.82 3.53
CA LYS A 24 -9.81 -4.37 3.43
C LYS A 24 -9.91 -2.90 3.04
N ILE A 25 -9.04 -2.04 3.59
CA ILE A 25 -9.00 -0.62 3.25
C ILE A 25 -8.63 -0.44 1.78
N LEU A 26 -7.61 -1.14 1.30
CA LEU A 26 -7.19 -1.08 -0.11
C LEU A 26 -8.32 -1.53 -1.04
N ALA A 27 -8.95 -2.66 -0.76
CA ALA A 27 -10.01 -3.21 -1.59
C ALA A 27 -11.25 -2.31 -1.65
N SER A 28 -11.55 -1.61 -0.57
CA SER A 28 -12.77 -0.79 -0.45
C SER A 28 -12.58 0.64 -0.93
N ASN A 29 -11.38 1.21 -0.82
CA ASN A 29 -11.16 2.64 -1.01
C ASN A 29 -10.19 3.00 -2.13
N TYR A 30 -9.31 2.08 -2.52
CA TYR A 30 -8.29 2.33 -3.55
C TYR A 30 -8.53 1.41 -4.74
N THR A 31 -9.64 1.66 -5.43
CA THR A 31 -10.15 0.78 -6.48
C THR A 31 -9.79 1.23 -7.91
N THR A 32 -9.18 2.40 -8.06
CA THR A 32 -8.78 2.93 -9.36
C THR A 32 -7.27 3.19 -9.39
N GLU A 33 -6.70 3.18 -10.59
CA GLU A 33 -5.28 3.49 -10.75
C GLU A 33 -4.96 4.89 -10.21
N ALA A 34 -5.83 5.88 -10.46
CA ALA A 34 -5.64 7.25 -9.99
C ALA A 34 -5.55 7.33 -8.47
N LYS A 35 -6.42 6.62 -7.76
CA LYS A 35 -6.41 6.59 -6.30
C LYS A 35 -5.19 5.87 -5.75
N VAL A 36 -4.78 4.79 -6.38
CA VAL A 36 -3.58 4.05 -5.97
C VAL A 36 -2.33 4.92 -6.17
N ARG A 37 -2.22 5.63 -7.28
CA ARG A 37 -1.09 6.53 -7.53
C ARG A 37 -1.05 7.70 -6.56
N GLU A 38 -2.19 8.24 -6.18
CA GLU A 38 -2.29 9.27 -5.15
C GLU A 38 -1.76 8.76 -3.80
N LEU A 39 -2.12 7.52 -3.44
CA LEU A 39 -1.62 6.87 -2.24
C LEU A 39 -0.10 6.68 -2.29
N ILE A 40 0.40 6.11 -3.38
CA ILE A 40 1.84 5.85 -3.58
C ILE A 40 2.66 7.15 -3.55
N ALA A 41 2.10 8.25 -4.06
CA ALA A 41 2.77 9.56 -4.06
C ALA A 41 3.07 10.10 -2.66
N LEU A 42 2.39 9.60 -1.62
CA LEU A 42 2.70 9.98 -0.24
C LEU A 42 4.06 9.47 0.23
N GLY A 43 4.62 8.44 -0.41
CA GLY A 43 5.79 7.75 0.09
C GLY A 43 5.45 6.82 1.26
N ASP A 44 6.46 6.44 2.03
CA ASP A 44 6.29 5.50 3.14
C ASP A 44 5.29 6.00 4.18
N LEU A 45 4.46 5.08 4.67
CA LEU A 45 3.39 5.37 5.61
C LEU A 45 3.67 4.78 6.99
N SER A 46 3.30 5.51 8.03
CA SER A 46 3.14 4.94 9.36
C SER A 46 1.88 4.07 9.40
N SER A 47 0.76 4.59 8.90
CA SER A 47 -0.50 3.85 8.84
C SER A 47 -1.30 4.22 7.59
N LEU A 48 -2.10 3.25 7.14
CA LEU A 48 -3.00 3.40 6.00
C LEU A 48 -4.37 3.86 6.49
N GLY A 49 -4.99 4.80 5.80
CA GLY A 49 -6.34 5.26 6.05
C GLY A 49 -7.24 5.12 4.83
N GLU A 50 -8.53 5.27 5.04
CA GLU A 50 -9.54 5.18 3.97
C GLU A 50 -9.38 6.29 2.93
N THR A 51 -8.80 7.41 3.33
CA THR A 51 -8.46 8.52 2.44
C THR A 51 -7.01 8.95 2.68
N VAL A 52 -6.39 9.56 1.68
CA VAL A 52 -5.02 10.05 1.82
C VAL A 52 -4.96 11.25 2.77
N GLY A 53 -6.03 12.03 2.86
CA GLY A 53 -6.06 13.22 3.70
C GLY A 53 -5.15 14.34 3.19
N SER A 54 -4.76 15.22 4.10
CA SER A 54 -3.84 16.32 3.83
C SER A 54 -2.81 16.41 4.96
N ARG A 55 -1.83 17.31 4.83
CA ARG A 55 -0.80 17.49 5.83
C ARG A 55 -1.41 17.73 7.20
N GLN A 56 -0.89 17.05 8.22
CA GLN A 56 -1.43 17.04 9.57
C GLN A 56 -0.32 16.86 10.61
N ASN A 57 -0.69 16.89 11.89
CA ASN A 57 0.22 16.56 12.97
C ASN A 57 0.41 15.04 13.02
N PHE A 58 1.65 14.57 12.85
CA PHE A 58 1.98 13.14 12.88
C PHE A 58 1.56 12.48 14.20
N ASP A 59 1.70 13.19 15.33
CA ASP A 59 1.41 12.64 16.66
C ASP A 59 -0.07 12.76 17.06
N ASP A 60 -0.87 13.48 16.26
CA ASP A 60 -2.31 13.64 16.50
C ASP A 60 -3.05 13.64 15.15
N PRO A 61 -3.07 12.49 14.46
CA PRO A 61 -3.62 12.43 13.11
C PRO A 61 -5.15 12.46 13.07
N VAL A 62 -5.68 12.95 11.96
CA VAL A 62 -7.12 12.90 11.68
C VAL A 62 -7.53 11.45 11.44
N LYS A 63 -8.56 10.99 12.14
CA LYS A 63 -9.06 9.62 12.01
C LYS A 63 -9.49 9.33 10.57
N GLY A 64 -9.12 8.14 10.08
CA GLY A 64 -9.49 7.68 8.74
C GLY A 64 -8.58 8.17 7.63
N THR A 65 -7.54 8.94 7.95
CA THR A 65 -6.57 9.40 6.95
C THR A 65 -5.26 8.63 7.05
N CYS A 66 -4.51 8.59 5.94
CA CYS A 66 -3.16 8.03 5.95
C CYS A 66 -2.23 8.94 6.78
N VAL A 67 -1.27 8.31 7.47
CA VAL A 67 -0.23 9.03 8.20
C VAL A 67 1.10 8.76 7.51
N ALA A 68 1.67 9.80 6.91
CA ALA A 68 2.86 9.68 6.06
C ALA A 68 4.08 10.30 6.74
N TYR A 69 5.19 9.58 6.73
CA TYR A 69 6.43 10.05 7.35
C TYR A 69 6.97 11.32 6.70
N GLY A 70 6.89 11.43 5.37
CA GLY A 70 7.38 12.62 4.65
C GLY A 70 6.46 13.81 4.83
N ARG A 71 5.20 13.65 4.46
CA ARG A 71 4.21 14.74 4.51
C ARG A 71 3.96 15.25 5.92
N ASP A 72 3.83 14.36 6.89
CA ASP A 72 3.33 14.69 8.23
C ASP A 72 4.43 14.85 9.27
N ARG A 73 5.66 14.39 8.99
CA ARG A 73 6.79 14.49 9.92
C ARG A 73 8.07 15.04 9.28
N ASN A 74 8.01 15.50 8.04
CA ASN A 74 9.14 16.06 7.29
C ASN A 74 10.35 15.12 7.15
N GLU A 75 10.14 13.82 7.15
CA GLU A 75 11.25 12.87 6.92
C GLU A 75 11.69 12.89 5.47
N THR A 76 12.98 12.62 5.26
CA THR A 76 13.58 12.50 3.93
C THR A 76 13.93 11.03 3.67
N GLY A 77 14.11 10.66 2.38
CA GLY A 77 14.47 9.29 2.02
C GLY A 77 13.31 8.31 2.10
N VAL A 78 12.07 8.78 2.17
CA VAL A 78 10.86 7.97 2.32
C VAL A 78 9.97 8.01 1.07
N ALA A 79 10.45 8.59 -0.03
CA ALA A 79 9.67 8.64 -1.27
C ALA A 79 9.46 7.24 -1.85
N ALA A 80 8.40 7.08 -2.63
CA ALA A 80 8.14 5.83 -3.36
C ALA A 80 9.35 5.47 -4.23
N ALA A 81 9.66 4.18 -4.29
CA ALA A 81 10.78 3.67 -5.06
C ALA A 81 10.27 2.76 -6.18
N THR A 82 10.98 2.77 -7.32
CA THR A 82 10.63 1.95 -8.48
C THR A 82 11.68 0.86 -8.67
N PHE A 83 11.21 -0.36 -8.89
CA PHE A 83 12.02 -1.57 -9.06
C PHE A 83 11.67 -2.23 -10.39
N ASP A 84 12.59 -3.04 -10.91
CA ASP A 84 12.36 -3.74 -12.19
C ASP A 84 11.27 -4.80 -12.09
N SER A 85 11.03 -5.35 -10.90
CA SER A 85 10.01 -6.37 -10.67
C SER A 85 9.47 -6.32 -9.24
N HIS A 86 8.32 -6.97 -9.02
CA HIS A 86 7.74 -7.10 -7.69
C HIS A 86 8.64 -7.92 -6.75
N ILE A 87 9.33 -8.93 -7.30
CA ILE A 87 10.29 -9.72 -6.53
C ILE A 87 11.43 -8.85 -6.00
N GLU A 88 11.97 -7.96 -6.82
CA GLU A 88 13.03 -7.05 -6.39
C GLU A 88 12.54 -6.06 -5.35
N LEU A 89 11.31 -5.53 -5.52
CA LEU A 89 10.70 -4.65 -4.53
C LEU A 89 10.56 -5.35 -3.18
N THR A 90 9.99 -6.54 -3.15
CA THR A 90 9.77 -7.27 -1.91
C THR A 90 11.07 -7.71 -1.24
N ALA A 91 12.14 -7.89 -1.99
CA ALA A 91 13.46 -8.18 -1.42
C ALA A 91 14.03 -6.98 -0.63
N VAL A 92 13.62 -5.76 -0.95
CA VAL A 92 14.13 -4.54 -0.31
C VAL A 92 13.18 -4.02 0.76
N ILE A 93 11.88 -3.94 0.46
CA ILE A 93 10.87 -3.35 1.36
C ILE A 93 9.72 -4.30 1.68
N GLY A 94 9.86 -5.58 1.36
CA GLY A 94 8.83 -6.58 1.59
C GLY A 94 8.50 -6.77 3.07
N GLN A 95 7.25 -7.15 3.31
CA GLN A 95 6.70 -7.39 4.64
C GLN A 95 6.02 -8.75 4.68
N GLU A 96 5.34 -9.05 5.78
CA GLU A 96 4.57 -10.28 5.91
C GLU A 96 3.47 -10.38 4.84
N TYR A 97 2.81 -9.25 4.56
CA TYR A 97 1.79 -9.14 3.50
C TYR A 97 2.21 -8.05 2.53
N ASP A 98 2.38 -8.41 1.26
CA ASP A 98 2.74 -7.47 0.19
C ASP A 98 1.57 -7.35 -0.79
N TYR A 99 1.10 -6.13 -1.01
CA TYR A 99 -0.05 -5.83 -1.89
C TYR A 99 0.42 -5.22 -3.19
N LEU A 100 -0.08 -5.74 -4.30
CA LEU A 100 0.23 -5.22 -5.64
C LEU A 100 -1.05 -4.87 -6.38
N PHE A 101 -1.14 -3.63 -6.84
CA PHE A 101 -2.21 -3.21 -7.74
C PHE A 101 -1.72 -3.31 -9.18
N THR A 102 -2.44 -4.06 -10.00
CA THR A 102 -2.19 -4.18 -11.43
C THR A 102 -3.34 -3.50 -12.17
N PRO A 103 -3.07 -2.39 -12.90
CA PRO A 103 -4.13 -1.70 -13.64
C PRO A 103 -4.89 -2.67 -14.55
N GLY A 104 -6.22 -2.61 -14.49
CA GLY A 104 -7.10 -3.50 -15.24
C GLY A 104 -7.40 -4.84 -14.56
N GLU A 105 -6.61 -5.24 -13.56
CA GLU A 105 -6.78 -6.51 -12.85
C GLU A 105 -7.13 -6.33 -11.36
N GLY A 106 -6.69 -5.24 -10.74
CA GLY A 106 -6.93 -4.95 -9.33
C GLY A 106 -5.81 -5.43 -8.42
N TRP A 107 -6.16 -5.63 -7.15
CA TRP A 107 -5.22 -5.97 -6.10
C TRP A 107 -4.93 -7.47 -6.00
N SER A 108 -3.67 -7.79 -5.75
CA SER A 108 -3.25 -9.12 -5.31
C SER A 108 -2.45 -8.99 -4.02
N VAL A 109 -2.33 -10.08 -3.27
CA VAL A 109 -1.57 -10.12 -2.02
C VAL A 109 -0.65 -11.34 -2.01
N ALA A 110 0.60 -11.12 -1.59
CA ALA A 110 1.58 -12.17 -1.36
C ALA A 110 1.82 -12.30 0.14
N HIS A 111 1.74 -13.52 0.66
CA HIS A 111 2.01 -13.86 2.06
C HIS A 111 2.73 -15.20 2.11
N GLY A 112 3.98 -15.20 2.55
CA GLY A 112 4.82 -16.40 2.48
C GLY A 112 4.97 -16.85 1.03
N ASN A 113 4.62 -18.11 0.76
CA ASN A 113 4.64 -18.67 -0.60
C ASN A 113 3.29 -18.53 -1.33
N ALA A 114 2.26 -18.00 -0.67
CA ALA A 114 0.95 -17.82 -1.28
C ALA A 114 0.90 -16.49 -2.03
N HIS A 115 0.27 -16.49 -3.20
CA HIS A 115 0.02 -15.28 -3.99
C HIS A 115 -1.37 -15.41 -4.59
N VAL A 116 -2.32 -14.63 -4.09
CA VAL A 116 -3.73 -14.72 -4.46
C VAL A 116 -4.30 -13.33 -4.74
N THR A 117 -5.50 -13.28 -5.33
CA THR A 117 -6.20 -12.00 -5.45
C THR A 117 -6.60 -11.54 -4.05
N LEU A 118 -6.69 -10.21 -3.86
CA LEU A 118 -7.11 -9.67 -2.57
C LEU A 118 -8.54 -10.10 -2.22
N ASP A 119 -9.42 -10.21 -3.22
CA ASP A 119 -10.78 -10.70 -3.01
C ASP A 119 -10.80 -12.12 -2.44
N GLU A 120 -9.96 -13.02 -2.98
CA GLU A 120 -9.82 -14.39 -2.46
C GLU A 120 -9.31 -14.38 -1.01
N ALA A 121 -8.31 -13.54 -0.72
CA ALA A 121 -7.76 -13.43 0.62
C ALA A 121 -8.79 -12.92 1.62
N LEU A 122 -9.61 -11.94 1.25
CA LEU A 122 -10.67 -11.39 2.10
C LEU A 122 -11.76 -12.42 2.38
N VAL A 123 -12.14 -13.23 1.37
CA VAL A 123 -13.10 -14.32 1.56
C VAL A 123 -12.55 -15.36 2.53
N ALA A 124 -11.28 -15.72 2.42
CA ALA A 124 -10.65 -16.68 3.33
C ALA A 124 -10.65 -16.20 4.78
N GLU A 125 -10.44 -14.89 5.01
CA GLU A 125 -10.43 -14.32 6.36
C GLU A 125 -11.83 -14.27 7.00
N THR A 126 -12.89 -14.25 6.19
CA THR A 126 -14.27 -14.19 6.67
C THR A 126 -14.96 -15.56 6.72
N ALA A 127 -14.29 -16.58 6.26
CA ALA A 127 -14.85 -17.95 6.19
C ALA A 127 -14.82 -18.65 7.54
#